data_5ea7510387e7c374d7307088ac2217db
#
_entry.id   5ea7510387e7c374d7307088ac2217db
#
_cell.length_a   1.000
_cell.length_b   1.000
_cell.length_c   1.000
_cell.angle_alpha   90.00
_cell.angle_beta   90.00
_cell.angle_gamma   90.00
#
_symmetry.space_group_name_H-M   'P 1'
#
loop_
_entity.id
_entity.type
_entity.pdbx_description
1 polymer ?
#
loop_
_entity_poly.entity_id
_entity_poly.type
_entity_poly.pdbx_seq_one_letter_code
_entity_poly.pdbx_strand_id
1 'polypeptide(L)'
;GIDAQTLQIRAIAVTTNEVGDSPMAADLLGQIPSNEEIASFTGDGAYDTQDVHKACYLRGAIPIIPPRKGAKLRKGLAFAHRNEAVKACRQLGRAIWKRWSGYHRRSLVETKMNCFKRLGEKVMARTFERQVTELHIRASILNQFTALGTPQTVAAA
;
A
#
# COMPACT_ATOMS: atom_id res chain seq x y z
N GLY A 1 1.32 -2.94 -3.57
CA GLY A 1 1.50 -3.09 -2.12
C GLY A 1 2.94 -3.44 -1.78
N ILE A 2 3.49 -2.78 -0.78
CA ILE A 2 4.84 -3.08 -0.25
C ILE A 2 4.76 -3.37 1.24
N ASP A 3 5.66 -4.20 1.71
CA ASP A 3 5.94 -4.37 3.13
C ASP A 3 6.77 -3.18 3.62
N ALA A 4 6.28 -2.48 4.66
CA ALA A 4 6.93 -1.28 5.20
C ALA A 4 8.20 -1.59 6.03
N GLN A 5 8.46 -2.85 6.39
CA GLN A 5 9.65 -3.27 7.12
C GLN A 5 10.73 -3.77 6.17
N THR A 6 10.38 -4.68 5.28
CA THR A 6 11.33 -5.31 4.34
C THR A 6 11.51 -4.54 3.04
N LEU A 7 10.61 -3.60 2.73
CA LEU A 7 10.52 -2.86 1.47
C LEU A 7 10.30 -3.76 0.24
N GLN A 8 9.90 -5.00 0.43
CA GLN A 8 9.56 -5.90 -0.65
C GLN A 8 8.19 -5.55 -1.24
N ILE A 9 8.06 -5.67 -2.55
CA ILE A 9 6.77 -5.59 -3.24
C ILE A 9 6.06 -6.91 -3.01
N ARG A 10 4.92 -6.88 -2.31
CA ARG A 10 4.16 -8.06 -1.90
C ARG A 10 2.92 -8.31 -2.76
N ALA A 11 2.40 -7.26 -3.38
CA ALA A 11 1.21 -7.32 -4.20
C ALA A 11 1.26 -6.30 -5.32
N ILE A 12 0.79 -6.66 -6.51
CA ILE A 12 0.72 -5.79 -7.69
C ILE A 12 -0.64 -5.99 -8.34
N ALA A 13 -1.32 -4.89 -8.64
CA ALA A 13 -2.47 -4.88 -9.53
C ALA A 13 -2.18 -3.92 -10.69
N VAL A 14 -2.47 -4.34 -11.89
CA VAL A 14 -2.35 -3.55 -13.12
C VAL A 14 -3.74 -3.45 -13.73
N THR A 15 -4.26 -2.25 -13.84
CA THR A 15 -5.60 -1.98 -14.34
C THR A 15 -5.55 -0.95 -15.47
N THR A 16 -6.63 -0.84 -16.21
CA THR A 16 -6.85 0.27 -17.15
C THR A 16 -7.14 1.57 -16.41
N ASN A 17 -7.06 2.70 -17.09
CA ASN A 17 -7.32 4.03 -16.53
C ASN A 17 -8.73 4.21 -15.96
N GLU A 18 -9.67 3.33 -16.30
CA GLU A 18 -11.06 3.39 -15.86
C GLU A 18 -11.28 2.83 -14.46
N VAL A 19 -10.34 2.03 -13.97
CA VAL A 19 -10.43 1.40 -12.65
C VAL A 19 -9.64 2.22 -11.64
N GLY A 20 -10.32 2.75 -10.63
CA GLY A 20 -9.68 3.46 -9.53
C GLY A 20 -8.89 2.51 -8.61
N ASP A 21 -7.98 3.06 -7.82
CA ASP A 21 -7.09 2.26 -6.96
C ASP A 21 -7.82 1.57 -5.79
N SER A 22 -8.84 2.22 -5.23
CA SER A 22 -9.49 1.71 -4.02
C SER A 22 -10.25 0.37 -4.20
N PRO A 23 -10.91 0.08 -5.34
CA PRO A 23 -11.50 -1.24 -5.58
C PRO A 23 -10.47 -2.39 -5.57
N MET A 24 -9.22 -2.10 -5.92
CA MET A 24 -8.14 -3.10 -5.98
C MET A 24 -7.56 -3.47 -4.61
N ALA A 25 -7.97 -2.79 -3.54
CA ALA A 25 -7.43 -3.05 -2.20
C ALA A 25 -7.69 -4.49 -1.72
N ALA A 26 -8.88 -5.04 -1.99
CA ALA A 26 -9.22 -6.41 -1.61
C ALA A 26 -8.35 -7.42 -2.37
N ASP A 27 -8.13 -7.19 -3.66
CA ASP A 27 -7.28 -7.98 -4.54
C ASP A 27 -5.82 -7.98 -4.07
N LEU A 28 -5.29 -6.80 -3.75
CA LEU A 28 -3.93 -6.65 -3.22
C LEU A 28 -3.76 -7.36 -1.87
N LEU A 29 -4.74 -7.28 -0.98
CA LEU A 29 -4.73 -8.00 0.29
C LEU A 29 -4.85 -9.52 0.10
N GLY A 30 -5.61 -9.95 -0.91
CA GLY A 30 -5.80 -11.36 -1.26
C GLY A 30 -4.55 -12.02 -1.86
N GLN A 31 -3.63 -11.24 -2.46
CA GLN A 31 -2.35 -11.76 -3.00
C GLN A 31 -1.36 -12.15 -1.89
N ILE A 32 -1.55 -11.66 -0.67
CA ILE A 32 -0.72 -12.05 0.48
C ILE A 32 -1.27 -13.36 1.05
N PRO A 33 -0.44 -14.40 1.25
CA PRO A 33 -0.87 -15.69 1.76
C PRO A 33 -1.72 -15.58 3.02
N SER A 34 -2.77 -16.40 3.14
CA SER A 34 -3.73 -16.31 4.25
C SER A 34 -3.12 -16.65 5.61
N ASN A 35 -2.04 -17.42 5.63
CA ASN A 35 -1.26 -17.77 6.82
C ASN A 35 -0.28 -16.67 7.25
N GLU A 36 -0.09 -15.63 6.46
CA GLU A 36 0.73 -14.48 6.84
C GLU A 36 -0.14 -13.41 7.51
N GLU A 37 0.31 -12.92 8.65
CA GLU A 37 -0.36 -11.83 9.36
C GLU A 37 -0.07 -10.48 8.69
N ILE A 38 -1.09 -9.66 8.52
CA ILE A 38 -0.98 -8.28 8.04
C ILE A 38 -1.31 -7.35 9.20
N ALA A 39 -0.30 -6.81 9.86
CA ALA A 39 -0.49 -5.92 11.00
C ALA A 39 -1.29 -4.66 10.62
N SER A 40 -1.01 -4.05 9.48
CA SER A 40 -1.72 -2.84 9.04
C SER A 40 -1.74 -2.67 7.52
N PHE A 41 -2.77 -1.99 7.03
CA PHE A 41 -2.91 -1.52 5.66
C PHE A 41 -2.89 0.01 5.64
N THR A 42 -1.88 0.61 5.02
CA THR A 42 -1.76 2.06 4.92
C THR A 42 -2.10 2.53 3.50
N GLY A 43 -3.11 3.38 3.39
CA GLY A 43 -3.57 3.96 2.13
C GLY A 43 -3.84 5.46 2.25
N ASP A 44 -3.99 6.15 1.13
CA ASP A 44 -4.41 7.55 1.16
C ASP A 44 -5.93 7.70 1.36
N GLY A 45 -6.43 8.94 1.36
CA GLY A 45 -7.86 9.22 1.59
C GLY A 45 -8.79 8.68 0.49
N ALA A 46 -8.28 8.30 -0.68
CA ALA A 46 -9.08 7.65 -1.72
C ALA A 46 -9.53 6.26 -1.28
N TYR A 47 -8.74 5.60 -0.44
CA TYR A 47 -9.05 4.29 0.15
C TYR A 47 -10.05 4.36 1.33
N ASP A 48 -10.54 5.54 1.78
CA ASP A 48 -11.58 5.64 2.82
C ASP A 48 -12.96 5.24 2.26
N THR A 49 -13.10 4.01 1.81
CA THR A 49 -14.33 3.40 1.29
C THR A 49 -14.81 2.27 2.19
N GLN A 50 -16.09 1.88 2.04
CA GLN A 50 -16.66 0.79 2.86
C GLN A 50 -15.95 -0.53 2.58
N ASP A 51 -15.70 -0.82 1.31
CA ASP A 51 -15.17 -2.11 0.86
C ASP A 51 -13.72 -2.30 1.29
N VAL A 52 -12.91 -1.23 1.26
CA VAL A 52 -11.54 -1.28 1.78
C VAL A 52 -11.51 -1.57 3.28
N HIS A 53 -12.35 -0.90 4.08
CA HIS A 53 -12.41 -1.16 5.52
C HIS A 53 -12.92 -2.57 5.85
N LYS A 54 -13.88 -3.09 5.08
CA LYS A 54 -14.34 -4.48 5.21
C LYS A 54 -13.24 -5.47 4.81
N ALA A 55 -12.54 -5.23 3.71
CA ALA A 55 -11.42 -6.08 3.28
C ALA A 55 -10.30 -6.12 4.33
N CYS A 56 -9.92 -4.98 4.91
CA CYS A 56 -8.98 -4.93 6.01
C CYS A 56 -9.48 -5.73 7.23
N TYR A 57 -10.74 -5.56 7.61
CA TYR A 57 -11.33 -6.29 8.73
C TYR A 57 -11.31 -7.81 8.52
N LEU A 58 -11.73 -8.29 7.35
CA LEU A 58 -11.70 -9.70 6.99
C LEU A 58 -10.28 -10.29 7.00
N ARG A 59 -9.29 -9.47 6.69
CA ARG A 59 -7.88 -9.86 6.67
C ARG A 59 -7.16 -9.65 8.01
N GLY A 60 -7.86 -9.16 9.04
CA GLY A 60 -7.29 -8.84 10.35
C GLY A 60 -6.35 -7.64 10.36
N ALA A 61 -6.27 -6.86 9.29
CA ALA A 61 -5.36 -5.74 9.14
C ALA A 61 -5.95 -4.44 9.70
N ILE A 62 -5.16 -3.66 10.44
CA ILE A 62 -5.56 -2.33 10.92
C ILE A 62 -5.45 -1.32 9.77
N PRO A 63 -6.58 -0.68 9.34
CA PRO A 63 -6.53 0.32 8.29
C PRO A 63 -5.98 1.66 8.80
N ILE A 64 -4.85 2.11 8.27
CA ILE A 64 -4.25 3.43 8.51
C ILE A 64 -4.56 4.31 7.30
N ILE A 65 -5.80 4.80 7.24
CA ILE A 65 -6.34 5.56 6.12
C ILE A 65 -6.89 6.89 6.65
N PRO A 66 -6.45 8.06 6.14
CA PRO A 66 -6.96 9.33 6.58
C PRO A 66 -8.44 9.48 6.18
N PRO A 67 -9.35 9.76 7.13
CA PRO A 67 -10.76 9.93 6.83
C PRO A 67 -10.98 11.07 5.83
N ARG A 68 -11.95 10.92 4.94
CA ARG A 68 -12.34 12.00 4.01
C ARG A 68 -12.86 13.23 4.76
N LYS A 69 -12.77 14.40 4.14
CA LYS A 69 -13.34 15.63 4.71
C LYS A 69 -14.83 15.44 4.97
N GLY A 70 -15.29 15.79 6.18
CA GLY A 70 -16.68 15.60 6.58
C GLY A 70 -17.10 14.16 6.89
N ALA A 71 -16.15 13.22 7.03
CA ALA A 71 -16.44 11.82 7.31
C ALA A 71 -17.33 11.68 8.56
N LYS A 72 -18.42 10.89 8.42
CA LYS A 72 -19.32 10.52 9.52
C LYS A 72 -18.92 9.15 10.08
N LEU A 73 -19.26 8.90 11.35
CA LEU A 73 -19.10 7.58 11.96
C LEU A 73 -19.99 6.55 11.26
N ARG A 74 -19.51 5.32 11.17
CA ARG A 74 -20.24 4.20 10.56
C ARG A 74 -20.51 3.11 11.60
N LYS A 75 -21.64 2.41 11.46
CA LYS A 75 -21.99 1.26 12.30
C LYS A 75 -21.29 -0.01 11.78
N GLY A 76 -20.93 -0.91 12.71
CA GLY A 76 -20.33 -2.21 12.42
C GLY A 76 -18.86 -2.31 12.80
N LEU A 77 -18.43 -3.52 13.15
CA LEU A 77 -17.07 -3.82 13.65
C LEU A 77 -15.97 -3.48 12.65
N ALA A 78 -16.21 -3.70 11.37
CA ALA A 78 -15.26 -3.36 10.30
C ALA A 78 -14.87 -1.86 10.25
N PHE A 79 -15.66 -0.99 10.89
CA PHE A 79 -15.41 0.45 10.91
C PHE A 79 -14.86 0.96 12.23
N ALA A 80 -14.53 0.11 13.19
CA ALA A 80 -14.03 0.50 14.50
C ALA A 80 -12.81 1.42 14.38
N HIS A 81 -11.74 0.96 13.75
CA HIS A 81 -10.50 1.73 13.54
C HIS A 81 -10.71 3.00 12.71
N ARG A 82 -11.58 2.94 11.68
CA ARG A 82 -11.97 4.12 10.92
C ARG A 82 -12.65 5.18 11.81
N ASN A 83 -13.57 4.75 12.65
CA ASN A 83 -14.29 5.64 13.55
C ASN A 83 -13.35 6.29 14.59
N GLU A 84 -12.36 5.54 15.08
CA GLU A 84 -11.30 6.06 15.93
C GLU A 84 -10.48 7.13 15.19
N ALA A 85 -10.08 6.87 13.94
CA ALA A 85 -9.39 7.85 13.11
C ALA A 85 -10.22 9.11 12.89
N VAL A 86 -11.54 8.98 12.66
CA VAL A 86 -12.46 10.14 12.53
C VAL A 86 -12.52 10.95 13.82
N LYS A 87 -12.66 10.28 14.98
CA LYS A 87 -12.68 10.95 16.29
C LYS A 87 -11.35 11.66 16.57
N ALA A 88 -10.23 10.97 16.38
CA ALA A 88 -8.89 11.53 16.57
C ALA A 88 -8.63 12.75 15.67
N CYS A 89 -9.01 12.67 14.38
CA CYS A 89 -8.86 13.80 13.47
C CYS A 89 -9.74 15.01 13.85
N ARG A 90 -10.91 14.78 14.47
CA ARG A 90 -11.79 15.86 14.96
C ARG A 90 -11.25 16.51 16.22
N GLN A 91 -10.72 15.73 17.14
CA GLN A 91 -10.27 16.20 18.45
C GLN A 91 -8.86 16.79 18.40
N LEU A 92 -7.93 16.11 17.74
CA LEU A 92 -6.49 16.44 17.76
C LEU A 92 -6.01 17.08 16.45
N GLY A 93 -6.82 17.01 15.40
CA GLY A 93 -6.43 17.45 14.07
C GLY A 93 -5.72 16.35 13.26
N ARG A 94 -5.81 16.47 11.93
CA ARG A 94 -5.29 15.48 10.98
C ARG A 94 -3.76 15.35 11.04
N ALA A 95 -3.04 16.43 11.31
CA ALA A 95 -1.58 16.43 11.37
C ALA A 95 -1.08 15.55 12.53
N ILE A 96 -1.66 15.70 13.72
CA ILE A 96 -1.33 14.91 14.90
C ILE A 96 -1.69 13.44 14.68
N TRP A 97 -2.89 13.16 14.13
CA TRP A 97 -3.30 11.80 13.80
C TRP A 97 -2.31 11.12 12.83
N LYS A 98 -1.90 11.80 11.76
CA LYS A 98 -0.92 11.26 10.80
C LYS A 98 0.42 10.89 11.46
N ARG A 99 0.89 11.72 12.38
CA ARG A 99 2.13 11.46 13.11
C ARG A 99 2.00 10.28 14.06
N TRP A 100 0.92 10.25 14.83
CA TRP A 100 0.65 9.20 15.81
C TRP A 100 0.35 7.84 15.20
N SER A 101 -0.42 7.80 14.11
CA SER A 101 -0.80 6.56 13.43
C SER A 101 0.32 5.91 12.61
N GLY A 102 1.46 6.56 12.45
CA GLY A 102 2.53 6.09 11.56
C GLY A 102 2.24 6.24 10.07
N TYR A 103 1.24 7.05 9.70
CA TYR A 103 0.83 7.28 8.30
C TYR A 103 1.97 7.76 7.39
N HIS A 104 3.01 8.37 7.92
CA HIS A 104 4.18 8.82 7.17
C HIS A 104 4.89 7.68 6.41
N ARG A 105 4.77 6.43 6.88
CA ARG A 105 5.31 5.25 6.18
C ARG A 105 4.74 5.05 4.78
N ARG A 106 3.61 5.69 4.45
CA ARG A 106 3.06 5.68 3.10
C ARG A 106 4.06 6.18 2.05
N SER A 107 4.94 7.11 2.40
CA SER A 107 5.99 7.63 1.49
C SER A 107 6.94 6.55 0.97
N LEU A 108 7.08 5.43 1.69
CA LEU A 108 7.89 4.29 1.24
C LEU A 108 7.37 3.68 -0.07
N VAL A 109 6.05 3.70 -0.29
CA VAL A 109 5.43 3.26 -1.56
C VAL A 109 5.87 4.17 -2.71
N GLU A 110 5.88 5.49 -2.49
CA GLU A 110 6.30 6.48 -3.49
C GLU A 110 7.78 6.31 -3.83
N THR A 111 8.63 6.09 -2.82
CA THR A 111 10.05 5.80 -3.00
C THR A 111 10.25 4.51 -3.82
N LYS A 112 9.55 3.44 -3.48
CA LYS A 112 9.64 2.17 -4.21
C LYS A 112 9.11 2.30 -5.64
N MET A 113 8.05 3.10 -5.86
CA MET A 113 7.54 3.38 -7.19
C MET A 113 8.56 4.16 -8.04
N ASN A 114 9.32 5.09 -7.46
CA ASN A 114 10.42 5.76 -8.15
C ASN A 114 11.52 4.76 -8.55
N CYS A 115 11.88 3.82 -7.67
CA CYS A 115 12.82 2.74 -8.02
C CYS A 115 12.27 1.88 -9.17
N PHE A 116 10.96 1.58 -9.14
CA PHE A 116 10.29 0.81 -10.18
C PHE A 116 10.36 1.51 -11.56
N LYS A 117 10.12 2.82 -11.60
CA LYS A 117 10.21 3.64 -12.83
C LYS A 117 11.64 3.70 -13.38
N ARG A 118 12.66 3.62 -12.53
CA ARG A 118 14.07 3.57 -12.97
C ARG A 118 14.43 2.33 -13.77
N LEU A 119 13.69 1.23 -13.63
CA LEU A 119 13.84 0.04 -14.48
C LEU A 119 13.22 0.23 -15.87
N GLY A 120 12.50 1.32 -16.09
CA GLY A 120 11.89 1.72 -17.35
C GLY A 120 10.56 2.43 -17.12
N GLU A 121 10.41 3.64 -17.63
CA GLU A 121 9.17 4.42 -17.49
C GLU A 121 8.05 3.88 -18.36
N LYS A 122 8.39 3.29 -19.50
CA LYS A 122 7.44 2.75 -20.48
C LYS A 122 7.49 1.23 -20.45
N VAL A 123 6.32 0.62 -20.64
CA VAL A 123 6.20 -0.81 -20.89
C VAL A 123 6.48 -1.05 -22.37
N MET A 124 7.31 -2.04 -22.69
CA MET A 124 7.73 -2.33 -24.07
C MET A 124 6.82 -3.35 -24.75
N ALA A 125 6.13 -4.15 -23.95
CA ALA A 125 5.22 -5.17 -24.47
C ALA A 125 3.99 -4.54 -25.13
N ARG A 126 3.48 -5.18 -26.22
CA ARG A 126 2.36 -4.66 -27.02
C ARG A 126 0.99 -5.07 -26.53
N THR A 127 0.87 -6.25 -25.90
CA THR A 127 -0.41 -6.75 -25.38
C THR A 127 -0.50 -6.52 -23.89
N PHE A 128 -1.71 -6.28 -23.37
CA PHE A 128 -1.94 -6.02 -21.96
C PHE A 128 -1.38 -7.14 -21.05
N GLU A 129 -1.62 -8.39 -21.39
CA GLU A 129 -1.12 -9.54 -20.62
C GLU A 129 0.42 -9.56 -20.52
N ARG A 130 1.11 -9.26 -21.63
CA ARG A 130 2.57 -9.17 -21.64
C ARG A 130 3.08 -7.94 -20.88
N GLN A 131 2.32 -6.84 -20.89
CA GLN A 131 2.62 -5.66 -20.08
C GLN A 131 2.53 -5.99 -18.60
N VAL A 132 1.48 -6.70 -18.18
CA VAL A 132 1.34 -7.20 -16.80
C VAL A 132 2.54 -8.07 -16.42
N THR A 133 2.90 -9.03 -17.29
CA THR A 133 4.07 -9.90 -17.07
C THR A 133 5.37 -9.09 -16.92
N GLU A 134 5.59 -8.10 -17.80
CA GLU A 134 6.76 -7.22 -17.75
C GLU A 134 6.84 -6.47 -16.41
N LEU A 135 5.71 -5.96 -15.90
CA LEU A 135 5.66 -5.27 -14.62
C LEU A 135 5.93 -6.21 -13.43
N HIS A 136 5.46 -7.46 -13.48
CA HIS A 136 5.78 -8.48 -12.49
C HIS A 136 7.27 -8.85 -12.48
N ILE A 137 7.89 -8.97 -13.66
CA ILE A 137 9.34 -9.19 -13.77
C ILE A 137 10.13 -8.03 -13.15
N ARG A 138 9.76 -6.78 -13.44
CA ARG A 138 10.40 -5.61 -12.83
C ARG A 138 10.27 -5.60 -11.30
N ALA A 139 9.11 -5.99 -10.77
CA ALA A 139 8.92 -6.12 -9.33
C ALA A 139 9.82 -7.20 -8.72
N SER A 140 9.95 -8.35 -9.37
CA SER A 140 10.86 -9.42 -8.96
C SER A 140 12.31 -8.95 -8.92
N ILE A 141 12.75 -8.22 -9.94
CA ILE A 141 14.09 -7.63 -9.99
C ILE A 141 14.31 -6.69 -8.80
N LEU A 142 13.34 -5.79 -8.51
CA LEU A 142 13.44 -4.88 -7.36
C LEU A 142 13.45 -5.62 -6.01
N ASN A 143 12.70 -6.71 -5.90
CA ASN A 143 12.73 -7.52 -4.69
C ASN A 143 14.07 -8.23 -4.51
N GLN A 144 14.72 -8.69 -5.59
CA GLN A 144 16.08 -9.24 -5.53
C GLN A 144 17.07 -8.16 -5.09
N PHE A 145 17.04 -6.95 -5.64
CA PHE A 145 17.88 -5.85 -5.17
C PHE A 145 17.64 -5.53 -3.69
N THR A 146 16.39 -5.59 -3.24
CA THR A 146 16.05 -5.37 -1.83
C THR A 146 16.64 -6.47 -0.94
N ALA A 147 16.62 -7.72 -1.38
CA ALA A 147 17.19 -8.86 -0.67
C ALA A 147 18.73 -8.83 -0.61
N LEU A 148 19.40 -8.34 -1.67
CA LEU A 148 20.85 -8.17 -1.71
C LEU A 148 21.34 -7.04 -0.75
N GLY A 149 20.46 -6.09 -0.41
CA GLY A 149 20.80 -4.97 0.46
C GLY A 149 21.62 -3.88 -0.22
N THR A 150 22.16 -2.98 0.59
CA THR A 150 22.99 -1.86 0.12
C THR A 150 24.46 -2.34 -0.03
N PRO A 151 25.12 -2.09 -1.18
CA PRO A 151 26.52 -2.43 -1.33
C PRO A 151 27.39 -1.75 -0.27
N GLN A 152 28.28 -2.51 0.34
CA GLN A 152 29.30 -1.96 1.23
C GLN A 152 30.57 -1.74 0.43
N THR A 153 31.00 -0.48 0.36
CA THR A 153 32.28 -0.13 -0.28
C THR A 153 33.40 -0.33 0.73
N VAL A 154 34.35 -1.19 0.42
CA VAL A 154 35.61 -1.33 1.19
C VAL A 154 36.70 -0.59 0.42
N ALA A 155 37.55 0.13 1.16
CA ALA A 155 38.73 0.74 0.57
C ALA A 155 39.63 -0.38 0.01
N ALA A 156 40.06 -0.25 -1.24
CA ALA A 156 41.11 -1.11 -1.79
C ALA A 156 42.42 -0.84 -1.02
N ALA A 157 43.06 -1.91 -0.54
CA ALA A 157 44.35 -1.84 0.13
C ALA A 157 45.46 -1.49 -0.90
#